data_7cb06f41977b02f7dd37f3d7ff30c107
#
_entry.id   7cb06f41977b02f7dd37f3d7ff30c107
#
_cell.length_a   1.000
_cell.length_b   1.000
_cell.length_c   1.000
_cell.angle_alpha   90.00
_cell.angle_beta   90.00
_cell.angle_gamma   90.00
#
_symmetry.space_group_name_H-M   'P 1'
#
loop_
_entity.id
_entity.type
_entity.pdbx_description
1 polymer ?
#
loop_
_entity_poly.entity_id
_entity_poly.type
_entity_poly.pdbx_seq_one_letter_code
_entity_poly.pdbx_strand_id
1 'polypeptide(L)'
;IHGLDFTDEQIQESLNRGGLLSLELEFSRRCNLRCVYCYSEAGDGLKGELSPEEIKGVIDQAADLGARKIILLGGGEPLLYDGIKDVVEYIDKKGLEQTIFTNGLLMTADLAKHLFNHNASVVIKHNSFNKRVQDCLAGVEGAYEKIQKAIVHLFNAGYPKGHRQMGIQTVILRQNLAEIPSMWTWARKLGIIPYFEILTMQGRAKSHPEIIVSTQEIQKVFGELRQIDLEMFGNKWSAHPTIASFTCKRHLYSCLVNSQGYIQPCTGIDLFVGNVRKERLADILRASHVITDLRKIRTKIEGPCKSCDYSAECYGCRGNAYQMTGNYLASDPECWVSSSKDTGPAGDPESNPKCKPS
;
A
#
# COMPACT_ATOMS: atom_id res chain seq x y z
N ILE A 1 -5.28 -8.18 -4.39
CA ILE A 1 -6.59 -7.63 -4.04
C ILE A 1 -7.28 -7.29 -5.31
N HIS A 2 -8.52 -7.70 -5.44
CA HIS A 2 -9.27 -7.53 -6.67
C HIS A 2 -9.31 -6.05 -7.09
N GLY A 3 -8.94 -5.77 -8.35
CA GLY A 3 -8.86 -4.42 -8.91
C GLY A 3 -7.57 -3.62 -8.59
N LEU A 4 -6.60 -4.19 -7.90
CA LEU A 4 -5.22 -3.71 -7.98
C LEU A 4 -4.50 -4.30 -9.20
N ASP A 5 -5.07 -5.34 -9.77
CA ASP A 5 -4.55 -6.04 -10.94
C ASP A 5 -5.43 -5.73 -12.14
N PHE A 6 -4.95 -4.86 -13.00
CA PHE A 6 -5.51 -4.59 -14.32
C PHE A 6 -4.69 -5.33 -15.37
N THR A 7 -5.34 -5.77 -16.44
CA THR A 7 -4.61 -6.40 -17.55
C THR A 7 -3.73 -5.36 -18.27
N ASP A 8 -2.69 -5.83 -18.95
CA ASP A 8 -1.81 -4.93 -19.70
C ASP A 8 -2.57 -4.18 -20.81
N GLU A 9 -3.59 -4.80 -21.42
CA GLU A 9 -4.48 -4.17 -22.41
C GLU A 9 -5.26 -3.02 -21.79
N GLN A 10 -5.85 -3.21 -20.59
CA GLN A 10 -6.58 -2.17 -19.87
C GLN A 10 -5.67 -1.00 -19.50
N ILE A 11 -4.45 -1.31 -19.04
CA ILE A 11 -3.45 -0.30 -18.69
C ILE A 11 -3.06 0.50 -19.93
N GLN A 12 -2.77 -0.18 -21.06
CA GLN A 12 -2.38 0.49 -22.29
C GLN A 12 -3.51 1.35 -22.87
N GLU A 13 -4.74 0.87 -22.82
CA GLU A 13 -5.91 1.64 -23.26
C GLU A 13 -6.09 2.91 -22.41
N SER A 14 -5.93 2.81 -21.09
CA SER A 14 -5.98 3.96 -20.19
C SER A 14 -4.86 4.96 -20.44
N LEU A 15 -3.63 4.48 -20.65
CA LEU A 15 -2.49 5.32 -20.99
C LEU A 15 -2.70 6.10 -22.29
N ASN A 16 -3.22 5.45 -23.34
CA ASN A 16 -3.48 6.07 -24.65
C ASN A 16 -4.51 7.21 -24.53
N ARG A 17 -5.45 7.11 -23.61
CA ARG A 17 -6.47 8.15 -23.33
C ARG A 17 -5.99 9.19 -22.30
N GLY A 18 -4.82 9.02 -21.71
CA GLY A 18 -4.33 9.87 -20.63
C GLY A 18 -5.13 9.74 -19.34
N GLY A 19 -5.84 8.61 -19.17
CA GLY A 19 -6.77 8.33 -18.09
C GLY A 19 -6.14 7.74 -16.83
N LEU A 20 -7.03 7.28 -15.95
CA LEU A 20 -6.73 6.48 -14.75
C LEU A 20 -7.55 5.18 -14.77
N LEU A 21 -7.07 4.14 -14.08
CA LEU A 21 -7.86 2.96 -13.74
C LEU A 21 -8.17 2.90 -12.24
N SER A 22 -7.32 3.48 -11.42
CA SER A 22 -7.59 3.63 -9.98
C SER A 22 -7.11 4.97 -9.46
N LEU A 23 -7.76 5.42 -8.38
CA LEU A 23 -7.34 6.57 -7.59
C LEU A 23 -7.09 6.12 -6.15
N GLU A 24 -5.97 6.52 -5.57
CA GLU A 24 -5.71 6.45 -4.13
C GLU A 24 -6.14 7.76 -3.49
N LEU A 25 -6.89 7.68 -2.39
CA LEU A 25 -7.45 8.86 -1.72
C LEU A 25 -7.19 8.80 -0.21
N GLU A 26 -6.61 9.86 0.32
CA GLU A 26 -6.42 10.08 1.75
C GLU A 26 -7.45 11.10 2.26
N PHE A 27 -8.12 10.79 3.37
CA PHE A 27 -9.15 11.67 3.96
C PHE A 27 -8.58 12.65 4.98
N SER A 28 -7.69 12.16 5.85
CA SER A 28 -7.15 12.92 6.97
C SER A 28 -5.82 12.32 7.43
N ARG A 29 -5.01 13.13 8.09
CA ARG A 29 -3.80 12.65 8.80
C ARG A 29 -4.13 12.16 10.22
N ARG A 30 -5.38 12.30 10.68
CA ARG A 30 -5.79 11.78 11.99
C ARG A 30 -5.66 10.26 12.04
N CYS A 31 -4.98 9.76 13.08
CA CYS A 31 -4.80 8.34 13.30
C CYS A 31 -4.80 8.03 14.80
N ASN A 32 -5.41 6.92 15.17
CA ASN A 32 -5.43 6.39 16.54
C ASN A 32 -4.26 5.43 16.82
N LEU A 33 -3.31 5.29 15.89
CA LEU A 33 -2.06 4.58 16.06
C LEU A 33 -0.85 5.52 15.89
N ARG A 34 0.32 5.04 16.32
CA ARG A 34 1.63 5.71 16.16
C ARG A 34 2.67 4.73 15.62
N CYS A 35 2.30 4.02 14.53
CA CYS A 35 3.15 2.98 13.95
C CYS A 35 4.56 3.48 13.68
N VAL A 36 5.57 2.71 14.09
CA VAL A 36 7.00 3.06 13.90
C VAL A 36 7.42 3.12 12.44
N TYR A 37 6.70 2.42 11.56
CA TYR A 37 6.94 2.34 10.11
C TYR A 37 6.00 3.26 9.29
N CYS A 38 5.30 4.21 9.92
CA CYS A 38 4.28 5.01 9.23
C CYS A 38 4.90 5.98 8.22
N TYR A 39 4.57 5.80 6.94
CA TYR A 39 5.06 6.63 5.84
C TYR A 39 4.59 8.08 5.93
N SER A 40 3.38 8.28 6.44
CA SER A 40 2.72 9.59 6.51
C SER A 40 2.94 10.33 7.83
N GLU A 41 3.59 9.71 8.83
CA GLU A 41 3.72 10.26 10.20
C GLU A 41 2.37 10.64 10.82
N ALA A 42 1.33 9.87 10.48
CA ALA A 42 -0.04 10.13 10.90
C ALA A 42 -0.20 10.27 12.43
N GLY A 43 -1.11 11.12 12.84
CA GLY A 43 -1.37 11.42 14.23
C GLY A 43 -2.54 12.37 14.37
N ASP A 44 -2.27 13.67 14.36
CA ASP A 44 -3.27 14.71 14.38
C ASP A 44 -3.66 15.08 12.94
N GLY A 45 -4.90 15.58 12.75
CA GLY A 45 -5.37 16.09 11.47
C GLY A 45 -4.60 17.34 11.04
N LEU A 46 -4.56 17.59 9.75
CA LEU A 46 -3.94 18.78 9.18
C LEU A 46 -4.97 19.89 9.00
N LYS A 47 -4.50 21.14 9.06
CA LYS A 47 -5.33 22.26 8.64
C LYS A 47 -5.58 22.21 7.13
N GLY A 48 -6.81 22.51 6.72
CA GLY A 48 -7.15 22.56 5.30
C GLY A 48 -7.28 21.19 4.63
N GLU A 49 -7.63 20.14 5.37
CA GLU A 49 -8.05 18.88 4.78
C GLU A 49 -9.31 19.05 3.91
N LEU A 50 -9.50 18.15 2.95
CA LEU A 50 -10.61 18.21 2.00
C LEU A 50 -11.97 18.07 2.71
N SER A 51 -12.94 18.87 2.29
CA SER A 51 -14.34 18.73 2.73
C SER A 51 -14.98 17.48 2.12
N PRO A 52 -16.11 17.01 2.65
CA PRO A 52 -16.88 15.90 2.05
C PRO A 52 -17.24 16.15 0.58
N GLU A 53 -17.59 17.39 0.21
CA GLU A 53 -17.93 17.78 -1.15
C GLU A 53 -16.70 17.75 -2.07
N GLU A 54 -15.55 18.22 -1.58
CA GLU A 54 -14.30 18.17 -2.32
C GLU A 54 -13.85 16.71 -2.55
N ILE A 55 -14.00 15.82 -1.56
CA ILE A 55 -13.74 14.38 -1.67
C ILE A 55 -14.62 13.76 -2.78
N LYS A 56 -15.93 14.03 -2.77
CA LYS A 56 -16.83 13.54 -3.81
C LYS A 56 -16.46 14.10 -5.19
N GLY A 57 -16.10 15.38 -5.27
CA GLY A 57 -15.63 16.01 -6.50
C GLY A 57 -14.33 15.37 -7.05
N VAL A 58 -13.42 14.92 -6.18
CA VAL A 58 -12.23 14.17 -6.60
C VAL A 58 -12.60 12.79 -7.13
N ILE A 59 -13.54 12.10 -6.50
CA ILE A 59 -14.05 10.80 -6.97
C ILE A 59 -14.72 10.96 -8.34
N ASP A 60 -15.51 12.02 -8.55
CA ASP A 60 -16.13 12.32 -9.84
C ASP A 60 -15.09 12.56 -10.94
N GLN A 61 -14.08 13.38 -10.66
CA GLN A 61 -12.99 13.61 -11.61
C GLN A 61 -12.20 12.34 -11.95
N ALA A 62 -12.01 11.43 -10.98
CA ALA A 62 -11.38 10.14 -11.24
C ALA A 62 -12.27 9.25 -12.12
N ALA A 63 -13.58 9.21 -11.87
CA ALA A 63 -14.56 8.48 -12.70
C ALA A 63 -14.58 9.00 -14.15
N ASP A 64 -14.59 10.33 -14.33
CA ASP A 64 -14.52 10.99 -15.65
C ASP A 64 -13.25 10.62 -16.42
N LEU A 65 -12.14 10.35 -15.71
CA LEU A 65 -10.87 9.89 -16.26
C LEU A 65 -10.84 8.37 -16.54
N GLY A 66 -11.95 7.67 -16.27
CA GLY A 66 -12.10 6.24 -16.51
C GLY A 66 -11.63 5.34 -15.36
N ALA A 67 -11.47 5.90 -14.15
CA ALA A 67 -11.20 5.08 -12.97
C ALA A 67 -12.31 4.05 -12.77
N ARG A 68 -11.90 2.81 -12.47
CA ARG A 68 -12.79 1.70 -12.13
C ARG A 68 -12.78 1.41 -10.64
N LYS A 69 -11.78 1.96 -9.93
CA LYS A 69 -11.55 1.68 -8.53
C LYS A 69 -11.06 2.88 -7.74
N ILE A 70 -11.61 3.04 -6.55
CA ILE A 70 -11.12 3.98 -5.53
C ILE A 70 -10.47 3.18 -4.39
N ILE A 71 -9.25 3.54 -4.05
CA ILE A 71 -8.51 2.94 -2.94
C ILE A 71 -8.49 3.97 -1.81
N LEU A 72 -9.21 3.68 -0.74
CA LEU A 72 -9.32 4.54 0.42
C LEU A 72 -8.14 4.24 1.35
N LEU A 73 -7.14 5.09 1.26
CA LEU A 73 -6.00 5.11 2.18
C LEU A 73 -6.26 6.12 3.29
N GLY A 74 -5.60 5.94 4.42
CA GLY A 74 -5.79 6.90 5.49
C GLY A 74 -5.07 8.21 5.28
N GLY A 75 -3.83 8.16 4.86
CA GLY A 75 -2.86 9.14 5.31
C GLY A 75 -2.72 9.02 6.83
N GLY A 76 -3.88 9.01 7.54
CA GLY A 76 -4.14 8.49 8.88
C GLY A 76 -4.98 7.21 8.87
N GLU A 77 -6.04 7.16 9.68
CA GLU A 77 -6.99 6.02 9.72
C GLU A 77 -8.32 6.40 9.06
N PRO A 78 -8.70 5.74 7.95
CA PRO A 78 -9.95 6.08 7.25
C PRO A 78 -11.20 5.96 8.11
N LEU A 79 -11.25 5.00 9.03
CA LEU A 79 -12.42 4.78 9.89
C LEU A 79 -12.59 5.85 10.99
N LEU A 80 -11.62 6.78 11.13
CA LEU A 80 -11.78 7.99 11.95
C LEU A 80 -12.48 9.13 11.19
N TYR A 81 -12.67 8.99 9.88
CA TYR A 81 -13.39 9.98 9.11
C TYR A 81 -14.90 9.81 9.30
N ASP A 82 -15.56 10.82 9.88
CA ASP A 82 -16.97 10.74 10.26
C ASP A 82 -17.91 10.45 9.06
N GLY A 83 -17.52 10.92 7.85
CA GLY A 83 -18.25 10.69 6.60
C GLY A 83 -17.90 9.39 5.87
N ILE A 84 -17.19 8.43 6.48
CA ILE A 84 -16.72 7.23 5.78
C ILE A 84 -17.85 6.41 5.13
N LYS A 85 -18.99 6.27 5.82
CA LYS A 85 -20.15 5.55 5.29
C LYS A 85 -20.73 6.22 4.07
N ASP A 86 -20.87 7.54 4.10
CA ASP A 86 -21.41 8.33 2.98
C ASP A 86 -20.50 8.24 1.75
N VAL A 87 -19.18 8.25 1.95
CA VAL A 87 -18.20 8.09 0.86
C VAL A 87 -18.27 6.69 0.27
N VAL A 88 -18.35 5.65 1.10
CA VAL A 88 -18.50 4.26 0.65
C VAL A 88 -19.78 4.07 -0.17
N GLU A 89 -20.90 4.61 0.30
CA GLU A 89 -22.15 4.58 -0.46
C GLU A 89 -22.07 5.38 -1.78
N TYR A 90 -21.37 6.50 -1.74
CA TYR A 90 -21.19 7.33 -2.93
C TYR A 90 -20.40 6.60 -4.02
N ILE A 91 -19.30 5.94 -3.65
CA ILE A 91 -18.49 5.15 -4.57
C ILE A 91 -19.30 3.98 -5.15
N ASP A 92 -20.04 3.26 -4.31
CA ASP A 92 -20.90 2.14 -4.73
C ASP A 92 -21.99 2.60 -5.71
N LYS A 93 -22.68 3.72 -5.42
CA LYS A 93 -23.68 4.34 -6.32
C LYS A 93 -23.11 4.76 -7.67
N LYS A 94 -21.82 5.07 -7.74
CA LYS A 94 -21.10 5.35 -9.01
C LYS A 94 -20.74 4.09 -9.78
N GLY A 95 -20.97 2.91 -9.23
CA GLY A 95 -20.57 1.63 -9.84
C GLY A 95 -19.07 1.39 -9.83
N LEU A 96 -18.33 2.07 -8.95
CA LEU A 96 -16.89 1.92 -8.82
C LEU A 96 -16.56 0.85 -7.78
N GLU A 97 -15.52 0.07 -8.05
CA GLU A 97 -14.93 -0.81 -7.03
C GLU A 97 -14.24 0.03 -5.95
N GLN A 98 -14.17 -0.50 -4.74
CA GLN A 98 -13.48 0.17 -3.64
C GLN A 98 -12.73 -0.77 -2.74
N THR A 99 -11.60 -0.30 -2.23
CA THR A 99 -10.79 -1.03 -1.25
C THR A 99 -10.37 -0.09 -0.13
N ILE A 100 -10.62 -0.48 1.11
CA ILE A 100 -10.31 0.32 2.29
C ILE A 100 -9.13 -0.32 2.99
N PHE A 101 -8.05 0.46 3.18
CA PHE A 101 -6.91 0.08 4.02
C PHE A 101 -7.11 0.67 5.41
N THR A 102 -7.20 -0.17 6.43
CA THR A 102 -7.49 0.26 7.80
C THR A 102 -6.63 -0.47 8.82
N ASN A 103 -6.37 0.17 9.95
CA ASN A 103 -5.79 -0.50 11.11
C ASN A 103 -6.81 -1.38 11.87
N GLY A 104 -8.09 -1.28 11.56
CA GLY A 104 -9.16 -2.11 12.09
C GLY A 104 -9.66 -1.75 13.50
N LEU A 105 -9.01 -0.84 14.23
CA LEU A 105 -9.33 -0.57 15.64
C LEU A 105 -10.76 -0.05 15.87
N LEU A 106 -11.36 0.54 14.86
CA LEU A 106 -12.73 1.06 14.89
C LEU A 106 -13.73 0.20 14.10
N MET A 107 -13.32 -0.98 13.63
CA MET A 107 -14.20 -1.89 12.91
C MET A 107 -15.22 -2.52 13.86
N THR A 108 -16.46 -2.09 13.76
CA THR A 108 -17.61 -2.70 14.45
C THR A 108 -18.31 -3.72 13.56
N ALA A 109 -19.16 -4.57 14.12
CA ALA A 109 -19.99 -5.50 13.35
C ALA A 109 -20.89 -4.76 12.35
N ASP A 110 -21.50 -3.65 12.76
CA ASP A 110 -22.37 -2.84 11.90
C ASP A 110 -21.60 -2.19 10.76
N LEU A 111 -20.39 -1.67 11.03
CA LEU A 111 -19.55 -1.11 9.99
C LEU A 111 -19.08 -2.18 9.00
N ALA A 112 -18.65 -3.34 9.49
CA ALA A 112 -18.24 -4.46 8.64
C ALA A 112 -19.36 -4.89 7.69
N LYS A 113 -20.60 -4.97 8.21
CA LYS A 113 -21.79 -5.30 7.42
C LYS A 113 -22.13 -4.19 6.42
N HIS A 114 -22.00 -2.92 6.80
CA HIS A 114 -22.20 -1.79 5.91
C HIS A 114 -21.22 -1.84 4.73
N LEU A 115 -19.93 -2.01 5.01
CA LEU A 115 -18.88 -2.12 3.99
C LEU A 115 -19.15 -3.31 3.04
N PHE A 116 -19.55 -4.46 3.59
CA PHE A 116 -19.90 -5.64 2.81
C PHE A 116 -21.09 -5.39 1.87
N ASN A 117 -22.13 -4.71 2.36
CA ASN A 117 -23.34 -4.41 1.58
C ASN A 117 -23.07 -3.41 0.45
N HIS A 118 -22.07 -2.54 0.61
CA HIS A 118 -21.66 -1.55 -0.40
C HIS A 118 -20.42 -1.98 -1.19
N ASN A 119 -20.22 -3.27 -1.37
CA ASN A 119 -19.21 -3.84 -2.25
C ASN A 119 -17.76 -3.41 -1.97
N ALA A 120 -17.45 -2.99 -0.73
CA ALA A 120 -16.11 -2.62 -0.34
C ALA A 120 -15.26 -3.85 -0.03
N SER A 121 -14.06 -3.93 -0.58
CA SER A 121 -12.99 -4.81 -0.10
C SER A 121 -12.27 -4.16 1.07
N VAL A 122 -11.77 -4.95 2.02
CA VAL A 122 -11.11 -4.44 3.22
C VAL A 122 -9.73 -5.06 3.39
N VAL A 123 -8.74 -4.23 3.62
CA VAL A 123 -7.37 -4.63 3.94
C VAL A 123 -7.05 -4.16 5.36
N ILE A 124 -6.83 -5.11 6.26
CA ILE A 124 -6.48 -4.83 7.65
C ILE A 124 -4.98 -4.87 7.83
N LYS A 125 -4.44 -3.88 8.53
CA LYS A 125 -3.05 -3.86 8.97
C LYS A 125 -2.86 -4.85 10.12
N HIS A 126 -2.08 -5.92 9.88
CA HIS A 126 -1.74 -6.92 10.88
C HIS A 126 -0.29 -7.38 10.66
N ASN A 127 0.61 -7.06 11.59
CA ASN A 127 2.04 -7.25 11.40
C ASN A 127 2.64 -8.40 12.21
N SER A 128 1.93 -8.93 13.21
CA SER A 128 2.48 -10.01 14.05
C SER A 128 1.37 -10.76 14.77
N PHE A 129 1.54 -12.06 14.94
CA PHE A 129 0.73 -12.89 15.84
C PHE A 129 1.11 -12.71 17.32
N ASN A 130 2.30 -12.18 17.58
CA ASN A 130 2.72 -11.84 18.94
C ASN A 130 2.13 -10.48 19.33
N LYS A 131 1.25 -10.50 20.36
CA LYS A 131 0.58 -9.31 20.87
C LYS A 131 1.55 -8.16 21.17
N ARG A 132 2.65 -8.45 21.91
CA ARG A 132 3.64 -7.44 22.31
C ARG A 132 4.31 -6.81 21.09
N VAL A 133 4.69 -7.63 20.11
CA VAL A 133 5.29 -7.15 18.85
C VAL A 133 4.28 -6.30 18.06
N GLN A 134 3.04 -6.78 17.91
CA GLN A 134 2.00 -6.04 17.21
C GLN A 134 1.74 -4.67 17.86
N ASP A 135 1.55 -4.62 19.17
CA ASP A 135 1.28 -3.37 19.90
C ASP A 135 2.47 -2.41 19.85
N CYS A 136 3.69 -2.93 19.96
CA CYS A 136 4.91 -2.15 19.83
C CYS A 136 5.04 -1.53 18.43
N LEU A 137 4.86 -2.32 17.38
CA LEU A 137 4.91 -1.84 16.00
C LEU A 137 3.80 -0.83 15.68
N ALA A 138 2.63 -0.99 16.29
CA ALA A 138 1.49 -0.08 16.17
C ALA A 138 1.66 1.20 17.01
N GLY A 139 2.55 1.18 18.01
CA GLY A 139 2.80 2.28 18.95
C GLY A 139 1.64 2.54 19.92
N VAL A 140 0.75 1.55 20.11
CA VAL A 140 -0.42 1.63 21.01
C VAL A 140 -0.72 0.26 21.60
N GLU A 141 -0.79 0.17 22.93
CA GLU A 141 -1.18 -1.03 23.67
C GLU A 141 -2.65 -1.41 23.39
N GLY A 142 -2.92 -2.70 23.26
CA GLY A 142 -4.25 -3.24 22.98
C GLY A 142 -4.65 -3.15 21.50
N ALA A 143 -3.76 -2.75 20.60
CA ALA A 143 -4.02 -2.75 19.18
C ALA A 143 -4.27 -4.18 18.65
N TYR A 144 -3.50 -5.15 19.14
CA TYR A 144 -3.64 -6.55 18.75
C TYR A 144 -5.06 -7.08 18.95
N GLU A 145 -5.63 -6.94 20.16
CA GLU A 145 -6.96 -7.44 20.46
C GLU A 145 -8.05 -6.79 19.61
N LYS A 146 -7.91 -5.50 19.34
CA LYS A 146 -8.88 -4.78 18.50
C LYS A 146 -8.78 -5.24 17.04
N ILE A 147 -7.56 -5.49 16.53
CA ILE A 147 -7.35 -6.07 15.19
C ILE A 147 -8.00 -7.46 15.10
N GLN A 148 -7.79 -8.33 16.09
CA GLN A 148 -8.41 -9.66 16.11
C GLN A 148 -9.96 -9.57 16.09
N LYS A 149 -10.55 -8.65 16.88
CA LYS A 149 -12.00 -8.40 16.84
C LYS A 149 -12.47 -7.91 15.48
N ALA A 150 -11.71 -7.01 14.84
CA ALA A 150 -12.03 -6.51 13.50
C ALA A 150 -12.06 -7.65 12.45
N ILE A 151 -11.10 -8.57 12.51
CA ILE A 151 -11.05 -9.74 11.64
C ILE A 151 -12.31 -10.61 11.84
N VAL A 152 -12.70 -10.86 13.10
CA VAL A 152 -13.93 -11.61 13.42
C VAL A 152 -15.18 -10.89 12.91
N HIS A 153 -15.28 -9.57 13.06
CA HIS A 153 -16.41 -8.80 12.54
C HIS A 153 -16.53 -8.88 11.01
N LEU A 154 -15.40 -8.84 10.29
CA LEU A 154 -15.41 -9.00 8.84
C LEU A 154 -15.83 -10.40 8.41
N PHE A 155 -15.35 -11.47 9.05
CA PHE A 155 -15.82 -12.83 8.77
C PHE A 155 -17.32 -12.98 9.02
N ASN A 156 -17.82 -12.45 10.14
CA ASN A 156 -19.25 -12.49 10.47
C ASN A 156 -20.11 -11.67 9.48
N ALA A 157 -19.55 -10.63 8.86
CA ALA A 157 -20.20 -9.86 7.80
C ALA A 157 -20.22 -10.59 6.45
N GLY A 158 -19.41 -11.65 6.28
CA GLY A 158 -19.40 -12.49 5.10
C GLY A 158 -18.12 -12.41 4.24
N TYR A 159 -17.07 -11.71 4.68
CA TYR A 159 -15.77 -11.65 3.99
C TYR A 159 -14.95 -12.94 4.13
N PRO A 160 -14.11 -13.30 3.15
CA PRO A 160 -14.14 -12.82 1.77
C PRO A 160 -15.25 -13.53 0.97
N LYS A 161 -15.89 -12.83 0.03
CA LYS A 161 -16.91 -13.45 -0.85
C LYS A 161 -17.00 -12.75 -2.20
N GLY A 162 -16.75 -13.47 -3.27
CA GLY A 162 -16.78 -12.93 -4.64
C GLY A 162 -15.76 -11.80 -4.81
N HIS A 163 -16.21 -10.63 -5.27
CA HIS A 163 -15.37 -9.45 -5.43
C HIS A 163 -15.14 -8.65 -4.14
N ARG A 164 -15.87 -8.98 -3.04
CA ARG A 164 -15.67 -8.40 -1.71
C ARG A 164 -14.52 -9.12 -1.03
N GLN A 165 -13.32 -8.68 -1.31
CA GLN A 165 -12.09 -9.32 -0.84
C GLN A 165 -11.71 -8.85 0.57
N MET A 166 -10.99 -9.70 1.28
CA MET A 166 -10.32 -9.36 2.52
C MET A 166 -8.81 -9.56 2.33
N GLY A 167 -8.03 -8.57 2.73
CA GLY A 167 -6.58 -8.65 2.72
C GLY A 167 -6.00 -8.39 4.10
N ILE A 168 -4.82 -8.94 4.35
CA ILE A 168 -3.97 -8.59 5.48
C ILE A 168 -2.74 -7.89 4.95
N GLN A 169 -2.58 -6.62 5.33
CA GLN A 169 -1.37 -5.86 5.03
C GLN A 169 -0.36 -6.04 6.16
N THR A 170 0.80 -6.56 5.82
CA THR A 170 1.93 -6.77 6.72
C THR A 170 3.17 -6.11 6.14
N VAL A 171 3.79 -5.21 6.90
CA VAL A 171 5.13 -4.71 6.57
C VAL A 171 6.14 -5.70 7.14
N ILE A 172 7.07 -6.16 6.32
CA ILE A 172 8.13 -7.09 6.74
C ILE A 172 9.19 -6.27 7.47
N LEU A 173 9.36 -6.54 8.76
CA LEU A 173 10.24 -5.83 9.68
C LEU A 173 11.09 -6.82 10.48
N ARG A 174 12.16 -6.34 11.07
CA ARG A 174 13.06 -7.17 11.90
C ARG A 174 12.31 -7.95 12.98
N GLN A 175 11.32 -7.32 13.64
CA GLN A 175 10.61 -7.88 14.77
C GLN A 175 9.62 -8.99 14.41
N ASN A 176 9.11 -9.01 13.17
CA ASN A 176 8.14 -10.01 12.72
C ASN A 176 8.68 -10.98 11.66
N LEU A 177 9.95 -10.85 11.28
CA LEU A 177 10.54 -11.58 10.16
C LEU A 177 10.34 -13.10 10.27
N ALA A 178 10.52 -13.67 11.47
CA ALA A 178 10.33 -15.10 11.72
C ALA A 178 8.88 -15.57 11.61
N GLU A 179 7.91 -14.67 11.75
CA GLU A 179 6.48 -14.99 11.66
C GLU A 179 5.92 -14.92 10.23
N ILE A 180 6.64 -14.29 9.30
CA ILE A 180 6.15 -14.00 7.94
C ILE A 180 5.64 -15.25 7.22
N PRO A 181 6.36 -16.41 7.19
CA PRO A 181 5.86 -17.62 6.54
C PRO A 181 4.57 -18.17 7.16
N SER A 182 4.45 -18.13 8.48
CA SER A 182 3.26 -18.60 9.19
C SER A 182 2.06 -17.67 8.98
N MET A 183 2.28 -16.34 8.98
CA MET A 183 1.24 -15.35 8.69
C MET A 183 0.73 -15.46 7.25
N TRP A 184 1.63 -15.68 6.29
CA TRP A 184 1.27 -15.93 4.89
C TRP A 184 0.39 -17.16 4.75
N THR A 185 0.85 -18.30 5.32
CA THR A 185 0.12 -19.57 5.29
C THR A 185 -1.26 -19.45 5.94
N TRP A 186 -1.35 -18.76 7.09
CA TRP A 186 -2.60 -18.49 7.77
C TRP A 186 -3.58 -17.68 6.90
N ALA A 187 -3.12 -16.60 6.30
CA ALA A 187 -3.96 -15.79 5.43
C ALA A 187 -4.49 -16.60 4.23
N ARG A 188 -3.62 -17.34 3.55
CA ARG A 188 -4.00 -18.20 2.41
C ARG A 188 -5.03 -19.26 2.79
N LYS A 189 -4.87 -19.94 3.93
CA LYS A 189 -5.81 -20.96 4.42
C LYS A 189 -7.21 -20.41 4.68
N LEU A 190 -7.33 -19.14 5.02
CA LEU A 190 -8.60 -18.46 5.28
C LEU A 190 -9.18 -17.76 4.03
N GLY A 191 -8.55 -17.90 2.87
CA GLY A 191 -8.94 -17.17 1.66
C GLY A 191 -8.66 -15.66 1.73
N ILE A 192 -7.88 -15.21 2.71
CA ILE A 192 -7.45 -13.83 2.86
C ILE A 192 -6.25 -13.58 1.95
N ILE A 193 -6.23 -12.43 1.28
CA ILE A 193 -5.10 -12.03 0.44
C ILE A 193 -3.94 -11.54 1.30
N PRO A 194 -2.76 -12.20 1.28
CA PRO A 194 -1.59 -11.69 1.97
C PRO A 194 -0.98 -10.53 1.16
N TYR A 195 -1.19 -9.31 1.63
CA TYR A 195 -0.63 -8.09 1.07
C TYR A 195 0.64 -7.72 1.85
N PHE A 196 1.74 -8.44 1.60
CA PHE A 196 2.98 -8.30 2.36
C PHE A 196 3.95 -7.38 1.63
N GLU A 197 4.43 -6.36 2.34
CA GLU A 197 5.22 -5.28 1.78
C GLU A 197 6.62 -5.24 2.39
N ILE A 198 7.60 -4.87 1.59
CA ILE A 198 8.90 -4.42 2.10
C ILE A 198 8.76 -3.02 2.68
N LEU A 199 9.60 -2.69 3.65
CA LEU A 199 9.64 -1.36 4.26
C LEU A 199 10.20 -0.34 3.25
N THR A 200 9.52 0.80 3.12
CA THR A 200 10.10 2.00 2.51
C THR A 200 10.59 2.93 3.61
N MET A 201 11.83 3.40 3.53
CA MET A 201 12.45 4.29 4.53
C MET A 201 11.91 5.72 4.40
N GLN A 202 10.65 5.90 4.83
CA GLN A 202 9.88 7.13 4.73
C GLN A 202 9.16 7.44 6.04
N GLY A 203 8.91 8.73 6.32
CA GLY A 203 8.22 9.17 7.52
C GLY A 203 8.89 8.67 8.79
N ARG A 204 8.10 8.12 9.74
CA ARG A 204 8.64 7.63 11.02
C ARG A 204 9.67 6.51 10.89
N ALA A 205 9.62 5.70 9.83
CA ALA A 205 10.61 4.66 9.61
C ALA A 205 12.05 5.19 9.60
N LYS A 206 12.27 6.43 9.14
CA LYS A 206 13.59 7.08 9.13
C LYS A 206 14.23 7.22 10.52
N SER A 207 13.41 7.25 11.59
CA SER A 207 13.87 7.35 12.97
C SER A 207 13.99 5.99 13.67
N HIS A 208 13.78 4.89 12.94
CA HIS A 208 13.71 3.52 13.49
C HIS A 208 14.57 2.55 12.66
N PRO A 209 15.92 2.73 12.62
CA PRO A 209 16.79 1.82 11.86
C PRO A 209 16.74 0.37 12.36
N GLU A 210 16.36 0.14 13.61
CA GLU A 210 16.21 -1.19 14.22
C GLU A 210 15.10 -2.06 13.63
N ILE A 211 14.22 -1.49 12.80
CA ILE A 211 13.16 -2.27 12.13
C ILE A 211 13.58 -2.81 10.77
N ILE A 212 14.72 -2.39 10.25
CA ILE A 212 15.18 -2.73 8.89
C ILE A 212 15.52 -4.22 8.79
N VAL A 213 15.14 -4.82 7.68
CA VAL A 213 15.53 -6.17 7.26
C VAL A 213 16.46 -6.05 6.05
N SER A 214 17.55 -6.80 6.02
CA SER A 214 18.47 -6.74 4.88
C SER A 214 17.85 -7.30 3.60
N THR A 215 18.31 -6.80 2.46
CA THR A 215 17.83 -7.23 1.14
C THR A 215 17.98 -8.75 0.93
N GLN A 216 19.05 -9.36 1.46
CA GLN A 216 19.28 -10.80 1.40
C GLN A 216 18.26 -11.59 2.22
N GLU A 217 17.89 -11.11 3.41
CA GLU A 217 16.85 -11.73 4.23
C GLU A 217 15.47 -11.60 3.57
N ILE A 218 15.17 -10.45 2.98
CA ILE A 218 13.92 -10.24 2.19
C ILE A 218 13.89 -11.23 1.02
N GLN A 219 15.00 -11.38 0.27
CA GLN A 219 15.09 -12.36 -0.83
C GLN A 219 14.79 -13.78 -0.34
N LYS A 220 15.39 -14.18 0.79
CA LYS A 220 15.19 -15.51 1.40
C LYS A 220 13.71 -15.71 1.77
N VAL A 221 13.11 -14.74 2.43
CA VAL A 221 11.68 -14.80 2.82
C VAL A 221 10.77 -14.95 1.59
N PHE A 222 10.92 -14.11 0.56
CA PHE A 222 10.11 -14.25 -0.65
C PHE A 222 10.34 -15.58 -1.38
N GLY A 223 11.55 -16.13 -1.33
CA GLY A 223 11.84 -17.49 -1.82
C GLY A 223 11.03 -18.55 -1.07
N GLU A 224 10.97 -18.46 0.27
CA GLU A 224 10.19 -19.35 1.13
C GLU A 224 8.68 -19.20 0.88
N LEU A 225 8.17 -17.96 0.80
CA LEU A 225 6.76 -17.71 0.51
C LEU A 225 6.34 -18.28 -0.84
N ARG A 226 7.18 -18.14 -1.87
CA ARG A 226 6.96 -18.75 -3.17
C ARG A 226 6.85 -20.28 -3.10
N GLN A 227 7.72 -20.91 -2.30
CA GLN A 227 7.71 -22.36 -2.12
C GLN A 227 6.44 -22.81 -1.40
N ILE A 228 6.04 -22.11 -0.34
CA ILE A 228 4.78 -22.36 0.38
C ILE A 228 3.58 -22.26 -0.57
N ASP A 229 3.51 -21.18 -1.37
CA ASP A 229 2.40 -20.98 -2.30
C ASP A 229 2.34 -22.09 -3.38
N LEU A 230 3.49 -22.51 -3.88
CA LEU A 230 3.57 -23.59 -4.86
C LEU A 230 3.12 -24.94 -4.28
N GLU A 231 3.67 -25.32 -3.12
CA GLU A 231 3.47 -26.65 -2.54
C GLU A 231 2.10 -26.80 -1.88
N MET A 232 1.61 -25.76 -1.18
CA MET A 232 0.38 -25.86 -0.40
C MET A 232 -0.85 -25.36 -1.12
N PHE A 233 -0.70 -24.43 -2.07
CA PHE A 233 -1.83 -23.73 -2.70
C PHE A 233 -1.81 -23.82 -4.24
N GLY A 234 -0.77 -24.39 -4.84
CA GLY A 234 -0.63 -24.52 -6.30
C GLY A 234 -0.38 -23.20 -7.03
N ASN A 235 -0.10 -22.10 -6.29
CA ASN A 235 0.14 -20.78 -6.85
C ASN A 235 1.57 -20.67 -7.38
N LYS A 236 1.72 -20.24 -8.63
CA LYS A 236 3.03 -20.01 -9.27
C LYS A 236 3.26 -18.51 -9.46
N TRP A 237 4.34 -17.99 -8.93
CA TRP A 237 4.79 -16.63 -9.14
C TRP A 237 6.31 -16.52 -9.03
N SER A 238 6.89 -15.47 -9.58
CA SER A 238 8.33 -15.23 -9.57
C SER A 238 8.73 -14.47 -8.32
N ALA A 239 9.68 -14.99 -7.56
CA ALA A 239 10.28 -14.32 -6.41
C ALA A 239 11.35 -13.30 -6.84
N HIS A 240 10.99 -12.33 -7.69
CA HIS A 240 11.83 -11.18 -7.98
C HIS A 240 11.47 -10.01 -7.06
N PRO A 241 12.29 -8.95 -6.96
CA PRO A 241 12.01 -7.82 -6.07
C PRO A 241 10.60 -7.29 -6.26
N THR A 242 9.83 -7.25 -5.19
CA THR A 242 8.43 -6.84 -5.17
C THR A 242 8.16 -5.96 -3.98
N ILE A 243 7.19 -5.07 -4.11
CA ILE A 243 6.82 -4.12 -3.05
C ILE A 243 5.83 -4.78 -2.10
N ALA A 244 4.90 -5.55 -2.63
CA ALA A 244 3.76 -6.06 -1.88
C ALA A 244 3.32 -7.42 -2.43
N SER A 245 4.20 -8.42 -2.39
CA SER A 245 3.97 -9.77 -2.93
C SER A 245 3.49 -9.83 -4.40
N PHE A 246 3.63 -8.75 -5.14
CA PHE A 246 3.36 -8.64 -6.57
C PHE A 246 4.15 -7.49 -7.22
N THR A 247 4.30 -7.50 -8.54
CA THR A 247 4.97 -6.42 -9.28
C THR A 247 4.10 -5.17 -9.32
N CYS A 248 4.60 -4.05 -8.84
CA CYS A 248 3.88 -2.79 -8.86
C CYS A 248 3.86 -2.19 -10.28
N LYS A 249 2.67 -1.94 -10.82
CA LYS A 249 2.44 -1.22 -12.08
C LYS A 249 1.67 0.10 -11.87
N ARG A 250 1.48 0.55 -10.62
CA ARG A 250 0.60 1.68 -10.27
C ARG A 250 0.89 2.97 -11.01
N HIS A 251 2.15 3.31 -11.23
CA HIS A 251 2.51 4.55 -11.93
C HIS A 251 1.95 4.66 -13.33
N LEU A 252 1.58 3.53 -13.95
CA LEU A 252 1.01 3.51 -15.29
C LEU A 252 -0.47 3.92 -15.31
N TYR A 253 -1.21 3.70 -14.19
CA TYR A 253 -2.66 3.81 -14.19
C TYR A 253 -3.28 4.46 -12.95
N SER A 254 -2.48 4.87 -11.98
CA SER A 254 -2.96 5.41 -10.70
C SER A 254 -2.21 6.68 -10.29
N CYS A 255 -2.81 7.44 -9.40
CA CYS A 255 -2.17 8.50 -8.61
C CYS A 255 -2.82 8.57 -7.23
N LEU A 256 -2.18 9.32 -6.33
CA LEU A 256 -2.69 9.61 -4.98
C LEU A 256 -3.15 11.06 -4.89
N VAL A 257 -4.33 11.28 -4.30
CA VAL A 257 -4.75 12.59 -3.79
C VAL A 257 -4.73 12.55 -2.28
N ASN A 258 -3.88 13.36 -1.66
CA ASN A 258 -3.76 13.41 -0.22
C ASN A 258 -4.87 14.24 0.45
N SER A 259 -4.94 14.21 1.78
CA SER A 259 -6.00 14.87 2.54
C SER A 259 -6.10 16.40 2.34
N GLN A 260 -5.08 17.06 1.83
CA GLN A 260 -5.08 18.49 1.50
C GLN A 260 -5.31 18.78 0.02
N GLY A 261 -5.62 17.75 -0.78
CA GLY A 261 -5.88 17.86 -2.22
C GLY A 261 -4.63 17.89 -3.10
N TYR A 262 -3.44 17.69 -2.55
CA TYR A 262 -2.23 17.57 -3.37
C TYR A 262 -2.19 16.21 -4.05
N ILE A 263 -1.74 16.20 -5.30
CA ILE A 263 -1.56 15.00 -6.11
C ILE A 263 -0.12 14.54 -6.02
N GLN A 264 0.06 13.23 -5.80
CA GLN A 264 1.33 12.52 -5.76
C GLN A 264 1.28 11.31 -6.70
N PRO A 265 2.43 10.88 -7.27
CA PRO A 265 2.47 9.66 -8.10
C PRO A 265 2.07 8.39 -7.32
N CYS A 266 2.48 8.28 -6.07
CA CYS A 266 2.12 7.22 -5.12
C CYS A 266 2.50 7.64 -3.69
N THR A 267 2.17 6.80 -2.70
CA THR A 267 2.52 7.03 -1.29
C THR A 267 4.03 7.17 -1.04
N GLY A 268 4.87 6.46 -1.81
CA GLY A 268 6.33 6.47 -1.65
C GLY A 268 7.05 7.64 -2.35
N ILE A 269 6.37 8.38 -3.23
CA ILE A 269 6.93 9.57 -3.90
C ILE A 269 6.14 10.78 -3.42
N ASP A 270 6.67 11.49 -2.43
CA ASP A 270 6.07 12.67 -1.80
C ASP A 270 6.34 13.99 -2.56
N LEU A 271 6.47 13.90 -3.88
CA LEU A 271 6.47 15.04 -4.79
C LEU A 271 5.04 15.46 -5.11
N PHE A 272 4.68 16.69 -4.77
CA PHE A 272 3.39 17.27 -5.13
C PHE A 272 3.42 17.79 -6.56
N VAL A 273 2.61 17.18 -7.43
CA VAL A 273 2.57 17.53 -8.86
C VAL A 273 1.44 18.48 -9.23
N GLY A 274 0.58 18.84 -8.27
CA GLY A 274 -0.53 19.78 -8.42
C GLY A 274 -1.48 19.70 -7.22
N ASN A 275 -2.58 20.47 -7.25
CA ASN A 275 -3.62 20.44 -6.21
C ASN A 275 -5.00 20.56 -6.83
N VAL A 276 -5.92 19.64 -6.48
CA VAL A 276 -7.30 19.56 -7.02
C VAL A 276 -8.17 20.77 -6.73
N ARG A 277 -7.81 21.62 -5.77
CA ARG A 277 -8.47 22.90 -5.48
C ARG A 277 -8.12 24.00 -6.48
N LYS A 278 -7.00 23.85 -7.20
CA LYS A 278 -6.47 24.88 -8.12
C LYS A 278 -6.69 24.50 -9.57
N GLU A 279 -6.62 23.21 -9.88
CA GLU A 279 -6.67 22.71 -11.25
C GLU A 279 -7.44 21.40 -11.29
N ARG A 280 -8.00 21.05 -12.44
CA ARG A 280 -8.66 19.75 -12.61
C ARG A 280 -7.63 18.64 -12.62
N LEU A 281 -7.98 17.48 -12.03
CA LEU A 281 -7.14 16.29 -11.98
C LEU A 281 -6.58 15.92 -13.37
N ALA A 282 -7.42 15.96 -14.40
CA ALA A 282 -7.02 15.67 -15.78
C ALA A 282 -5.88 16.57 -16.29
N ASP A 283 -5.97 17.87 -15.97
CA ASP A 283 -4.97 18.85 -16.45
C ASP A 283 -3.65 18.68 -15.72
N ILE A 284 -3.69 18.43 -14.41
CA ILE A 284 -2.49 18.14 -13.60
C ILE A 284 -1.78 16.89 -14.12
N LEU A 285 -2.51 15.79 -14.36
CA LEU A 285 -1.91 14.55 -14.86
C LEU A 285 -1.30 14.70 -16.25
N ARG A 286 -1.89 15.55 -17.09
CA ARG A 286 -1.38 15.84 -18.44
C ARG A 286 -0.15 16.74 -18.43
N ALA A 287 -0.14 17.76 -17.57
CA ALA A 287 0.91 18.76 -17.51
C ALA A 287 2.17 18.31 -16.75
N SER A 288 2.02 17.35 -15.81
CA SER A 288 3.11 16.93 -14.95
C SER A 288 4.18 16.11 -15.71
N HIS A 289 5.41 16.60 -15.71
CA HIS A 289 6.55 15.85 -16.23
C HIS A 289 6.85 14.61 -15.36
N VAL A 290 6.68 14.69 -14.03
CA VAL A 290 6.89 13.55 -13.12
C VAL A 290 5.94 12.40 -13.46
N ILE A 291 4.64 12.68 -13.66
CA ILE A 291 3.67 11.66 -14.07
C ILE A 291 4.01 11.10 -15.46
N THR A 292 4.39 11.97 -16.38
CA THR A 292 4.78 11.56 -17.74
C THR A 292 6.00 10.65 -17.74
N ASP A 293 7.03 10.98 -16.96
CA ASP A 293 8.25 10.17 -16.84
C ASP A 293 7.95 8.81 -16.20
N LEU A 294 7.13 8.77 -15.15
CA LEU A 294 6.74 7.53 -14.49
C LEU A 294 5.84 6.65 -15.39
N ARG A 295 4.96 7.23 -16.19
CA ARG A 295 4.19 6.49 -17.21
C ARG A 295 5.07 5.92 -18.32
N LYS A 296 6.22 6.54 -18.58
CA LYS A 296 7.25 6.09 -19.54
C LYS A 296 8.46 5.44 -18.82
N ILE A 297 8.29 4.95 -17.61
CA ILE A 297 9.39 4.55 -16.72
C ILE A 297 10.36 3.56 -17.38
N ARG A 298 9.88 2.62 -18.19
CA ARG A 298 10.74 1.62 -18.85
C ARG A 298 11.79 2.24 -19.79
N THR A 299 11.52 3.41 -20.35
CA THR A 299 12.45 4.13 -21.20
C THR A 299 13.26 5.20 -20.46
N LYS A 300 12.77 5.61 -19.28
CA LYS A 300 13.35 6.71 -18.48
C LYS A 300 14.21 6.23 -17.33
N ILE A 301 14.02 4.99 -16.87
CA ILE A 301 14.75 4.43 -15.73
C ILE A 301 16.26 4.45 -15.95
N GLU A 302 17.00 4.74 -14.90
CA GLU A 302 18.45 4.89 -14.89
C GLU A 302 19.13 3.74 -14.13
N GLY A 303 20.44 3.61 -14.32
CA GLY A 303 21.28 2.64 -13.61
C GLY A 303 20.99 1.19 -13.97
N PRO A 304 21.35 0.23 -13.09
CA PRO A 304 21.24 -1.21 -13.35
C PRO A 304 19.84 -1.70 -13.75
N CYS A 305 18.78 -1.07 -13.28
CA CYS A 305 17.41 -1.44 -13.65
C CYS A 305 17.12 -1.27 -15.15
N LYS A 306 17.83 -0.38 -15.84
CA LYS A 306 17.63 -0.11 -17.28
C LYS A 306 17.97 -1.30 -18.16
N SER A 307 18.99 -2.07 -17.78
CA SER A 307 19.50 -3.24 -18.53
C SER A 307 19.27 -4.55 -17.79
N CYS A 308 18.37 -4.56 -16.80
CA CYS A 308 18.03 -5.75 -16.03
C CYS A 308 17.23 -6.75 -16.86
N ASP A 309 17.47 -8.04 -16.70
CA ASP A 309 16.74 -9.11 -17.39
C ASP A 309 15.23 -9.10 -17.08
N TYR A 310 14.84 -8.55 -15.93
CA TYR A 310 13.43 -8.35 -15.53
C TYR A 310 12.83 -7.02 -15.99
N SER A 311 13.55 -6.19 -16.75
CA SER A 311 13.11 -4.83 -17.13
C SER A 311 11.80 -4.81 -17.93
N ALA A 312 11.43 -5.90 -18.60
CA ALA A 312 10.13 -6.03 -19.27
C ALA A 312 8.95 -6.06 -18.30
N GLU A 313 9.12 -6.62 -17.11
CA GLU A 313 8.05 -6.86 -16.13
C GLU A 313 8.16 -5.97 -14.89
N CYS A 314 9.40 -5.60 -14.51
CA CYS A 314 9.72 -4.89 -13.30
C CYS A 314 10.45 -3.57 -13.60
N TYR A 315 10.18 -2.55 -12.81
CA TYR A 315 10.96 -1.30 -12.78
C TYR A 315 11.39 -0.91 -11.35
N GLY A 316 11.39 -1.88 -10.42
CA GLY A 316 11.68 -1.68 -9.01
C GLY A 316 10.64 -0.82 -8.29
N CYS A 317 10.85 -0.53 -7.01
CA CYS A 317 10.03 0.42 -6.27
C CYS A 317 10.47 1.86 -6.53
N ARG A 318 9.63 2.65 -7.22
CA ARG A 318 9.94 4.07 -7.49
C ARG A 318 9.91 4.92 -6.23
N GLY A 319 9.05 4.53 -5.26
CA GLY A 319 9.02 5.17 -3.94
C GLY A 319 10.33 4.96 -3.19
N ASN A 320 10.82 3.72 -3.15
CA ASN A 320 12.08 3.38 -2.50
C ASN A 320 13.28 4.06 -3.17
N ALA A 321 13.34 4.00 -4.51
CA ALA A 321 14.35 4.72 -5.28
C ALA A 321 14.36 6.22 -4.92
N TYR A 322 13.19 6.86 -4.90
CA TYR A 322 13.07 8.27 -4.55
C TYR A 322 13.48 8.58 -3.11
N GLN A 323 12.98 7.83 -2.13
CA GLN A 323 13.28 8.08 -0.71
C GLN A 323 14.77 7.90 -0.36
N MET A 324 15.46 6.97 -1.02
CA MET A 324 16.86 6.67 -0.75
C MET A 324 17.84 7.51 -1.59
N THR A 325 17.45 7.95 -2.78
CA THR A 325 18.37 8.64 -3.72
C THR A 325 17.97 10.07 -4.06
N GLY A 326 16.75 10.48 -3.75
CA GLY A 326 16.15 11.75 -4.21
C GLY A 326 15.72 11.73 -5.68
N ASN A 327 15.94 10.64 -6.41
CA ASN A 327 15.62 10.52 -7.84
C ASN A 327 14.65 9.35 -8.09
N TYR A 328 13.42 9.67 -8.51
CA TYR A 328 12.40 8.65 -8.82
C TYR A 328 12.71 7.83 -10.09
N LEU A 329 13.71 8.22 -10.88
CA LEU A 329 14.18 7.47 -12.04
C LEU A 329 15.38 6.56 -11.74
N ALA A 330 16.03 6.70 -10.59
CA ALA A 330 17.16 5.87 -10.20
C ALA A 330 16.76 4.38 -10.08
N SER A 331 17.73 3.48 -10.16
CA SER A 331 17.52 2.08 -9.80
C SER A 331 17.09 1.94 -8.35
N ASP A 332 16.29 0.92 -8.06
CA ASP A 332 15.84 0.61 -6.70
C ASP A 332 17.02 0.05 -5.88
N PRO A 333 17.47 0.75 -4.82
CA PRO A 333 18.61 0.31 -4.00
C PRO A 333 18.35 -0.98 -3.20
N GLU A 334 17.08 -1.28 -2.89
CA GLU A 334 16.68 -2.48 -2.15
C GLU A 334 16.48 -3.72 -3.06
N CYS A 335 16.87 -3.61 -4.33
CA CYS A 335 16.73 -4.71 -5.28
C CYS A 335 17.84 -5.75 -5.11
N TRP A 336 17.50 -6.98 -4.70
CA TRP A 336 18.48 -8.07 -4.55
C TRP A 336 19.07 -8.58 -5.87
N VAL A 337 18.45 -8.27 -7.02
CA VAL A 337 19.01 -8.62 -8.34
C VAL A 337 20.15 -7.69 -8.71
N SER A 338 20.07 -6.41 -8.35
CA SER A 338 21.10 -5.41 -8.64
C SER A 338 22.17 -5.35 -7.55
N SER A 339 21.81 -5.55 -6.28
CA SER A 339 22.73 -5.49 -5.13
C SER A 339 23.69 -6.68 -5.03
N SER A 340 23.45 -7.78 -5.75
CA SER A 340 24.40 -8.90 -5.81
C SER A 340 25.75 -8.57 -6.50
N LYS A 341 25.88 -7.36 -7.05
CA LYS A 341 27.12 -6.89 -7.70
C LYS A 341 28.00 -5.96 -6.85
N ASP A 342 27.46 -5.47 -5.70
CA ASP A 342 28.20 -4.57 -4.79
C ASP A 342 27.91 -4.92 -3.32
N THR A 343 28.58 -5.96 -2.79
CA THR A 343 28.47 -6.31 -1.37
C THR A 343 29.63 -5.76 -0.55
N GLY A 344 29.42 -4.58 0.05
CA GLY A 344 30.11 -4.17 1.27
C GLY A 344 29.31 -4.63 2.50
N PRO A 345 29.93 -4.97 3.63
CA PRO A 345 29.22 -5.47 4.80
C PRO A 345 28.37 -4.36 5.45
N ALA A 346 27.06 -4.61 5.57
CA ALA A 346 26.18 -3.81 6.39
C ALA A 346 26.52 -4.05 7.87
N GLY A 347 26.83 -2.97 8.60
CA GLY A 347 27.06 -3.05 10.04
C GLY A 347 25.82 -3.55 10.78
N ASP A 348 26.05 -4.39 11.80
CA ASP A 348 24.99 -4.88 12.70
C ASP A 348 24.40 -3.70 13.49
N PRO A 349 23.12 -3.36 13.32
CA PRO A 349 22.48 -2.33 14.17
C PRO A 349 22.13 -2.93 15.52
N GLU A 350 22.62 -2.30 16.60
CA GLU A 350 22.21 -2.65 17.97
C GLU A 350 20.68 -2.63 18.10
N SER A 351 20.11 -3.75 18.51
CA SER A 351 18.66 -3.94 18.61
C SER A 351 18.07 -3.16 19.79
N ASN A 352 17.07 -2.31 19.53
CA ASN A 352 16.27 -1.68 20.58
C ASN A 352 15.51 -2.76 21.40
N PRO A 353 15.71 -2.85 22.74
CA PRO A 353 15.18 -3.94 23.57
C PRO A 353 13.65 -3.90 23.75
N LYS A 354 12.97 -2.80 23.38
CA LYS A 354 11.53 -2.60 23.66
C LYS A 354 10.57 -3.46 22.83
N CYS A 355 10.98 -3.94 21.67
CA CYS A 355 10.14 -4.70 20.74
C CYS A 355 10.60 -6.15 20.53
N LYS A 356 11.36 -6.75 21.44
CA LYS A 356 11.76 -8.16 21.32
C LYS A 356 10.60 -9.09 21.75
N PRO A 357 10.32 -10.16 20.99
CA PRO A 357 9.50 -11.25 21.50
C PRO A 357 10.20 -11.90 22.69
N SER A 358 9.46 -12.19 23.74
CA SER A 358 9.94 -12.94 24.91
C SER A 358 10.04 -14.39 24.58
#